data_82791a7f7250532484008500110e814c
#
_entry.id   82791a7f7250532484008500110e814c
#
_cell.length_a   1.000
_cell.length_b   1.000
_cell.length_c   1.000
_cell.angle_alpha   90.00
_cell.angle_beta   90.00
_cell.angle_gamma   90.00
#
_symmetry.space_group_name_H-M   'P 1'
#
loop_
_entity.id
_entity.type
_entity.pdbx_description
1 polymer ?
#
loop_
_entity_poly.entity_id
_entity_poly.type
_entity_poly.pdbx_seq_one_letter_code
_entity_poly.pdbx_strand_id
1 'polypeptide(L)'
;GIQRVEILRGPQGLMYGADAGGVINITTRTPDDGLGGQVSAEGGRYGTRQFAASIGARSEVGDIHLSASDFSTDGFNSRTADTELRDDDGYDNTTWHGRLGWTPTEDLRLGLVVRDVQGENAFDSCFTVDTFAPTDDCADDYDQQAWRVSADYRSGSFSHQLAFNRSETNREFFSEGASSFATEGELTSVSYLGSLQATDSLTLVYGADLETESIDDGTFDEERDQDGYYLELQGGFSDALFVTAGVRYDDNEDFGSYTSYRLSSAYLLPLASGELKFKGTVGTGFRAPSLYEIAYNGGAFAFPPASDTSLAEEESEGYDLGVAWSGGGGLYLEATWFDQRVKDEIFFDLAGFSGYLQGDGEAESSGVELAAAWRAMSQLSLSANYTWNDTEASDGSPRVFRPEHLANIGLAWLPLDERLQLGANLRVSRDAVNTDGTPLENYEVLDISASFELLSGLSVYGRVENLLDEDYEEVPTYNTAGRAAYAGLRYRF
;
A
#
# COMPACT_ATOMS: atom_id res chain seq x y z
N GLY A 1 9.52 13.12 -1.84
CA GLY A 1 8.35 12.55 -2.18
C GLY A 1 8.32 11.32 -3.09
N ILE A 2 7.12 10.89 -3.33
CA ILE A 2 6.79 9.75 -4.19
C ILE A 2 6.76 10.20 -5.65
N GLN A 3 7.32 9.39 -6.55
CA GLN A 3 7.25 9.56 -7.99
C GLN A 3 6.19 8.66 -8.62
N ARG A 4 6.11 7.40 -8.18
CA ARG A 4 5.21 6.38 -8.72
C ARG A 4 4.80 5.40 -7.62
N VAL A 5 3.55 4.97 -7.65
CA VAL A 5 3.03 3.83 -6.90
C VAL A 5 2.53 2.82 -7.92
N GLU A 6 2.97 1.58 -7.79
CA GLU A 6 2.51 0.44 -8.58
C GLU A 6 1.84 -0.55 -7.65
N ILE A 7 0.66 -1.00 -8.00
CA ILE A 7 -0.11 -1.97 -7.23
C ILE A 7 -0.24 -3.22 -8.10
N LEU A 8 0.38 -4.31 -7.65
CA LEU A 8 0.20 -5.63 -8.21
C LEU A 8 -0.82 -6.36 -7.36
N ARG A 9 -1.93 -6.79 -7.93
CA ARG A 9 -3.01 -7.45 -7.23
C ARG A 9 -2.88 -8.96 -7.33
N GLY A 10 -3.28 -9.67 -6.27
CA GLY A 10 -3.14 -11.10 -6.16
C GLY A 10 -1.68 -11.56 -6.07
N PRO A 11 -1.41 -12.86 -5.99
CA PRO A 11 -0.09 -13.44 -5.79
C PRO A 11 0.76 -13.33 -7.07
N GLN A 12 1.36 -12.17 -7.29
CA GLN A 12 2.08 -11.86 -8.54
C GLN A 12 3.54 -11.42 -8.33
N GLY A 13 4.01 -11.42 -7.10
CA GLY A 13 5.21 -10.71 -6.70
C GLY A 13 6.51 -11.53 -6.59
N LEU A 14 6.79 -12.55 -7.42
CA LEU A 14 7.95 -13.43 -7.26
C LEU A 14 9.27 -12.73 -6.89
N MET A 15 9.52 -11.54 -7.43
CA MET A 15 10.71 -10.74 -7.12
C MET A 15 10.57 -9.86 -5.86
N TYR A 16 9.40 -9.82 -5.23
CA TYR A 16 9.11 -8.99 -4.06
C TYR A 16 8.90 -9.78 -2.77
N GLY A 17 9.13 -11.09 -2.82
CA GLY A 17 9.01 -11.98 -1.68
C GLY A 17 7.72 -12.80 -1.66
N ALA A 18 7.44 -13.38 -0.52
CA ALA A 18 6.19 -14.06 -0.25
C ALA A 18 5.03 -13.06 -0.33
N ASP A 19 4.00 -13.40 -1.06
CA ASP A 19 2.94 -12.48 -1.44
C ASP A 19 1.63 -13.26 -1.57
N ALA A 20 0.78 -13.20 -0.55
CA ALA A 20 -0.55 -13.80 -0.58
C ALA A 20 -1.61 -12.87 -1.17
N GLY A 21 -1.48 -11.56 -0.98
CA GLY A 21 -2.51 -10.57 -1.30
C GLY A 21 -2.16 -9.59 -2.40
N GLY A 22 -0.87 -9.38 -2.67
CA GLY A 22 -0.38 -8.41 -3.65
C GLY A 22 0.73 -7.50 -3.13
N VAL A 23 1.29 -6.70 -4.02
CA VAL A 23 2.46 -5.85 -3.75
C VAL A 23 2.15 -4.39 -4.05
N ILE A 24 2.56 -3.51 -3.14
CA ILE A 24 2.59 -2.06 -3.36
C ILE A 24 4.05 -1.62 -3.50
N ASN A 25 4.46 -1.31 -4.72
CA ASN A 25 5.81 -0.83 -5.00
C ASN A 25 5.84 0.69 -5.10
N ILE A 26 6.65 1.34 -4.26
CA ILE A 26 6.77 2.80 -4.18
C ILE A 26 8.13 3.25 -4.71
N THR A 27 8.12 4.00 -5.81
CA THR A 27 9.33 4.63 -6.34
C THR A 27 9.44 6.06 -5.80
N THR A 28 10.56 6.37 -5.15
CA THR A 28 10.84 7.71 -4.65
C THR A 28 11.27 8.64 -5.78
N ARG A 29 11.01 9.96 -5.62
CA ARG A 29 11.28 10.96 -6.64
C ARG A 29 12.79 11.13 -6.86
N THR A 30 13.19 11.07 -8.12
CA THR A 30 14.49 11.53 -8.59
C THR A 30 14.36 13.01 -9.00
N PRO A 31 15.25 13.91 -8.57
CA PRO A 31 15.18 15.32 -8.97
C PRO A 31 15.40 15.50 -10.47
N ASP A 32 14.87 16.57 -11.02
CA ASP A 32 15.17 17.04 -12.37
C ASP A 32 16.63 17.52 -12.46
N ASP A 33 17.16 17.70 -13.68
CA ASP A 33 18.52 18.21 -13.89
C ASP A 33 18.67 19.63 -13.33
N GLY A 34 19.80 19.86 -12.69
CA GLY A 34 20.08 21.11 -11.99
C GLY A 34 19.56 21.11 -10.54
N LEU A 35 19.43 22.30 -9.97
CA LEU A 35 18.91 22.53 -8.62
C LEU A 35 17.45 22.96 -8.69
N GLY A 36 16.59 22.34 -7.92
CA GLY A 36 15.20 22.71 -7.79
C GLY A 36 14.62 22.32 -6.43
N GLY A 37 13.47 22.87 -6.10
CA GLY A 37 12.83 22.56 -4.83
C GLY A 37 11.39 23.03 -4.77
N GLN A 38 10.75 22.70 -3.64
CA GLN A 38 9.38 23.08 -3.36
C GLN A 38 9.22 23.32 -1.86
N VAL A 39 8.43 24.34 -1.52
CA VAL A 39 7.89 24.53 -0.17
C VAL A 39 6.39 24.69 -0.25
N SER A 40 5.65 24.19 0.74
CA SER A 40 4.20 24.34 0.84
C SER A 40 3.77 24.46 2.28
N ALA A 41 2.67 25.20 2.48
CA ALA A 41 1.96 25.31 3.75
C ALA A 41 0.46 25.21 3.47
N GLU A 42 -0.24 24.43 4.28
CA GLU A 42 -1.68 24.21 4.20
C GLU A 42 -2.28 24.32 5.60
N GLY A 43 -3.52 24.76 5.67
CA GLY A 43 -4.32 24.74 6.88
C GLY A 43 -5.80 24.54 6.54
N GLY A 44 -6.57 24.05 7.50
CA GLY A 44 -7.98 23.76 7.25
C GLY A 44 -8.78 23.36 8.47
N ARG A 45 -9.91 22.70 8.21
CA ARG A 45 -10.79 22.16 9.25
C ARG A 45 -10.06 21.20 10.18
N TYR A 46 -10.61 20.96 11.33
CA TYR A 46 -10.05 20.10 12.39
C TYR A 46 -8.68 20.58 12.92
N GLY A 47 -8.44 21.89 12.95
CA GLY A 47 -7.14 22.45 13.37
C GLY A 47 -5.97 22.07 12.46
N THR A 48 -6.22 21.41 11.32
CA THR A 48 -5.19 20.84 10.45
C THR A 48 -4.20 21.88 9.96
N ARG A 49 -2.92 21.53 10.05
CA ARG A 49 -1.77 22.27 9.54
C ARG A 49 -0.80 21.31 8.89
N GLN A 50 -0.27 21.68 7.75
CA GLN A 50 0.78 20.92 7.09
C GLN A 50 1.85 21.85 6.53
N PHE A 51 3.10 21.53 6.81
CA PHE A 51 4.27 22.17 6.22
C PHE A 51 5.09 21.10 5.50
N ALA A 52 5.51 21.38 4.28
CA ALA A 52 6.40 20.48 3.56
C ALA A 52 7.45 21.27 2.77
N ALA A 53 8.67 20.77 2.76
CA ALA A 53 9.78 21.31 2.00
C ALA A 53 10.55 20.19 1.31
N SER A 54 11.02 20.45 0.10
CA SER A 54 11.94 19.55 -0.59
C SER A 54 12.93 20.32 -1.42
N ILE A 55 14.14 19.78 -1.53
CA ILE A 55 15.21 20.28 -2.40
C ILE A 55 15.90 19.11 -3.06
N GLY A 56 16.26 19.26 -4.31
CA GLY A 56 16.98 18.24 -5.04
C GLY A 56 17.91 18.84 -6.08
N ALA A 57 18.98 18.13 -6.38
CA ALA A 57 19.90 18.47 -7.44
C ALA A 57 20.31 17.22 -8.18
N ARG A 58 20.48 17.32 -9.49
CA ARG A 58 20.97 16.24 -10.34
C ARG A 58 22.02 16.73 -11.31
N SER A 59 23.02 15.89 -11.54
CA SER A 59 24.09 16.08 -12.53
C SER A 59 24.42 14.75 -13.19
N GLU A 60 25.36 14.74 -14.13
CA GLU A 60 25.85 13.52 -14.79
C GLU A 60 26.46 12.50 -13.81
N VAL A 61 27.04 12.98 -12.71
CA VAL A 61 27.75 12.14 -11.73
C VAL A 61 26.88 11.68 -10.55
N GLY A 62 25.65 12.20 -10.43
CA GLY A 62 24.75 11.79 -9.35
C GLY A 62 23.64 12.76 -9.06
N ASP A 63 22.84 12.39 -8.08
CA ASP A 63 21.68 13.16 -7.61
C ASP A 63 21.55 13.13 -6.09
N ILE A 64 20.93 14.17 -5.54
CA ILE A 64 20.52 14.26 -4.14
C ILE A 64 19.10 14.82 -4.07
N HIS A 65 18.28 14.26 -3.20
CA HIS A 65 16.96 14.77 -2.87
C HIS A 65 16.73 14.67 -1.37
N LEU A 66 16.31 15.78 -0.77
CA LEU A 66 15.93 15.85 0.64
C LEU A 66 14.51 16.38 0.72
N SER A 67 13.70 15.83 1.60
CA SER A 67 12.37 16.34 1.92
C SER A 67 12.06 16.20 3.39
N ALA A 68 11.27 17.14 3.90
CA ALA A 68 10.71 17.12 5.24
C ALA A 68 9.24 17.51 5.15
N SER A 69 8.40 16.89 5.98
CA SER A 69 7.01 17.28 6.17
C SER A 69 6.65 17.17 7.63
N ASP A 70 5.81 18.10 8.06
CA ASP A 70 5.20 18.15 9.38
C ASP A 70 3.70 18.31 9.18
N PHE A 71 2.92 17.44 9.79
CA PHE A 71 1.47 17.42 9.74
C PHE A 71 0.92 17.35 11.15
N SER A 72 -0.09 18.17 11.44
CA SER A 72 -0.78 18.21 12.72
C SER A 72 -2.27 18.44 12.49
N THR A 73 -3.12 17.75 13.24
CA THR A 73 -4.57 17.95 13.25
C THR A 73 -5.12 17.70 14.65
N ASP A 74 -6.04 18.53 15.08
CA ASP A 74 -6.79 18.27 16.32
C ASP A 74 -7.78 17.10 16.15
N GLY A 75 -8.07 16.71 14.87
CA GLY A 75 -8.95 15.60 14.56
C GLY A 75 -10.43 15.89 14.82
N PHE A 76 -11.17 14.84 15.07
CA PHE A 76 -12.58 14.84 15.49
C PHE A 76 -12.79 13.59 16.35
N ASN A 77 -13.83 13.59 17.20
CA ASN A 77 -14.17 12.39 17.95
C ASN A 77 -14.39 11.21 17.01
N SER A 78 -13.53 10.19 17.12
CA SER A 78 -13.50 9.05 16.18
C SER A 78 -14.60 8.02 16.45
N ARG A 79 -15.32 8.12 17.61
CA ARG A 79 -16.25 7.10 18.02
C ARG A 79 -17.60 7.65 18.47
N THR A 80 -18.70 7.20 17.83
CA THR A 80 -20.08 7.58 18.21
C THR A 80 -20.48 7.08 19.60
N ALA A 81 -19.90 5.94 20.03
CA ALA A 81 -20.18 5.30 21.31
C ALA A 81 -19.36 5.84 22.49
N ASP A 82 -18.48 6.80 22.22
CA ASP A 82 -17.73 7.49 23.25
C ASP A 82 -18.69 8.24 24.18
N THR A 83 -18.78 7.80 25.45
CA THR A 83 -19.65 8.35 26.46
C THR A 83 -18.88 8.89 27.66
N GLU A 84 -17.64 8.47 27.85
CA GLU A 84 -16.81 8.80 29.00
C GLU A 84 -15.94 10.03 28.72
N LEU A 85 -15.28 10.08 27.57
CA LEU A 85 -14.42 11.18 27.14
C LEU A 85 -14.73 11.54 25.69
N ARG A 86 -15.52 12.60 25.51
CA ARG A 86 -15.85 13.11 24.15
C ARG A 86 -14.86 14.17 23.76
N ASP A 87 -13.71 13.77 23.34
CA ASP A 87 -12.67 14.63 22.79
C ASP A 87 -12.48 14.44 21.28
N ASP A 88 -11.56 15.19 20.75
CA ASP A 88 -11.15 15.07 19.35
C ASP A 88 -9.87 14.23 19.30
N ASP A 89 -9.86 13.20 18.46
CA ASP A 89 -8.73 12.29 18.25
C ASP A 89 -7.74 12.91 17.28
N GLY A 90 -6.70 13.52 17.83
CA GLY A 90 -5.67 14.22 17.08
C GLY A 90 -4.64 13.28 16.47
N TYR A 91 -3.89 13.83 15.49
CA TYR A 91 -2.78 13.14 14.85
C TYR A 91 -1.66 14.10 14.51
N ASP A 92 -0.45 13.78 14.93
CA ASP A 92 0.77 14.50 14.61
C ASP A 92 1.76 13.58 13.89
N ASN A 93 2.45 14.10 12.86
CA ASN A 93 3.43 13.33 12.11
C ASN A 93 4.54 14.22 11.55
N THR A 94 5.77 13.89 11.83
CA THR A 94 6.96 14.46 11.20
C THR A 94 7.68 13.42 10.38
N THR A 95 7.93 13.68 9.11
CA THR A 95 8.65 12.78 8.20
C THR A 95 9.86 13.46 7.58
N TRP A 96 11.01 12.79 7.64
CA TRP A 96 12.22 13.12 6.92
C TRP A 96 12.52 12.04 5.88
N HIS A 97 12.95 12.47 4.70
CA HIS A 97 13.37 11.55 3.66
C HIS A 97 14.56 12.11 2.90
N GLY A 98 15.58 11.29 2.73
CA GLY A 98 16.80 11.60 1.99
C GLY A 98 17.11 10.53 0.96
N ARG A 99 17.59 10.97 -0.20
CA ARG A 99 18.10 10.11 -1.26
C ARG A 99 19.41 10.68 -1.80
N LEU A 100 20.40 9.81 -2.00
CA LEU A 100 21.66 10.10 -2.66
C LEU A 100 21.89 9.05 -3.74
N GLY A 101 22.22 9.47 -4.94
CA GLY A 101 22.68 8.61 -6.02
C GLY A 101 24.06 9.08 -6.50
N TRP A 102 24.99 8.16 -6.69
CA TRP A 102 26.31 8.44 -7.22
C TRP A 102 26.63 7.48 -8.38
N THR A 103 27.08 8.02 -9.50
CA THR A 103 27.40 7.29 -10.73
C THR A 103 28.90 7.46 -11.03
N PRO A 104 29.78 6.65 -10.35
CA PRO A 104 31.24 6.77 -10.51
C PRO A 104 31.73 6.37 -11.91
N THR A 105 30.97 5.50 -12.59
CA THR A 105 31.22 5.13 -14.00
C THR A 105 29.88 5.02 -14.72
N GLU A 106 29.89 4.94 -16.05
CA GLU A 106 28.67 4.78 -16.87
C GLU A 106 27.89 3.50 -16.53
N ASP A 107 28.59 2.48 -16.02
CA ASP A 107 28.05 1.15 -15.73
C ASP A 107 27.69 0.93 -14.24
N LEU A 108 28.15 1.78 -13.34
CA LEU A 108 27.95 1.61 -11.90
C LEU A 108 27.23 2.80 -11.29
N ARG A 109 26.12 2.51 -10.60
CA ARG A 109 25.40 3.47 -9.78
C ARG A 109 25.29 2.96 -8.34
N LEU A 110 25.62 3.82 -7.39
CA LEU A 110 25.44 3.57 -5.96
C LEU A 110 24.27 4.44 -5.46
N GLY A 111 23.46 3.87 -4.59
CA GLY A 111 22.28 4.52 -4.02
C GLY A 111 22.25 4.43 -2.50
N LEU A 112 21.77 5.51 -1.87
CA LEU A 112 21.38 5.54 -0.46
C LEU A 112 20.01 6.19 -0.35
N VAL A 113 19.10 5.55 0.37
CA VAL A 113 17.81 6.11 0.77
C VAL A 113 17.70 5.99 2.28
N VAL A 114 17.24 7.07 2.93
CA VAL A 114 16.94 7.10 4.36
C VAL A 114 15.56 7.72 4.56
N ARG A 115 14.82 7.20 5.53
CA ARG A 115 13.53 7.71 5.95
C ARG A 115 13.42 7.60 7.47
N ASP A 116 12.88 8.66 8.07
CA ASP A 116 12.56 8.74 9.48
C ASP A 116 11.14 9.32 9.61
N VAL A 117 10.30 8.69 10.40
CA VAL A 117 8.92 9.07 10.64
C VAL A 117 8.63 8.97 12.11
N GLN A 118 8.15 10.06 12.69
CA GLN A 118 7.71 10.11 14.08
C GLN A 118 6.28 10.62 14.11
N GLY A 119 5.44 10.02 14.93
CA GLY A 119 4.07 10.46 15.05
C GLY A 119 3.42 10.03 16.36
N GLU A 120 2.34 10.72 16.66
CA GLU A 120 1.44 10.49 17.79
C GLU A 120 0.01 10.45 17.26
N ASN A 121 -0.78 9.52 17.76
CA ASN A 121 -2.17 9.35 17.36
C ASN A 121 -3.03 9.14 18.62
N ALA A 122 -4.05 9.98 18.83
CA ALA A 122 -5.09 9.75 19.81
C ALA A 122 -6.18 8.85 19.22
N PHE A 123 -6.78 7.99 20.03
CA PHE A 123 -7.84 7.08 19.60
C PHE A 123 -8.72 6.65 20.77
N ASP A 124 -9.87 6.05 20.50
CA ASP A 124 -10.83 5.56 21.46
C ASP A 124 -10.78 4.04 21.63
N SER A 125 -11.37 3.56 22.72
CA SER A 125 -11.63 2.13 22.97
C SER A 125 -10.38 1.31 23.33
N CYS A 126 -9.73 1.67 24.42
CA CYS A 126 -8.71 0.85 25.06
C CYS A 126 -9.10 0.45 26.50
N PHE A 127 -8.19 -0.09 27.27
CA PHE A 127 -8.40 -0.52 28.65
C PHE A 127 -7.34 0.10 29.56
N THR A 128 -7.76 0.56 30.74
CA THR A 128 -6.84 1.06 31.76
C THR A 128 -5.86 -0.01 32.19
N VAL A 129 -4.61 0.37 32.46
CA VAL A 129 -3.53 -0.56 32.81
C VAL A 129 -3.80 -1.25 34.17
N ASP A 130 -4.33 -0.51 35.12
CA ASP A 130 -4.50 -1.01 36.52
C ASP A 130 -5.72 -1.89 36.73
N THR A 131 -6.85 -1.56 36.09
CA THR A 131 -8.16 -2.17 36.40
C THR A 131 -8.77 -2.91 35.22
N PHE A 132 -8.17 -2.78 34.02
CA PHE A 132 -8.74 -3.28 32.76
C PHE A 132 -10.17 -2.76 32.48
N ALA A 133 -10.48 -1.57 33.01
CA ALA A 133 -11.74 -0.90 32.72
C ALA A 133 -11.66 -0.28 31.29
N PRO A 134 -12.75 -0.31 30.49
CA PRO A 134 -12.80 0.42 29.24
C PRO A 134 -12.58 1.92 29.46
N THR A 135 -11.82 2.53 28.58
CA THR A 135 -11.60 3.99 28.52
C THR A 135 -11.46 4.44 27.08
N ASP A 136 -11.73 5.71 26.81
CA ASP A 136 -11.58 6.36 25.52
C ASP A 136 -10.39 7.36 25.52
N ASP A 137 -9.62 7.48 26.63
CA ASP A 137 -8.37 8.24 26.73
C ASP A 137 -7.18 7.36 26.33
N CYS A 138 -6.98 7.20 25.05
CA CYS A 138 -5.98 6.32 24.45
C CYS A 138 -5.08 7.10 23.48
N ALA A 139 -3.80 6.76 23.44
CA ALA A 139 -2.86 7.30 22.48
C ALA A 139 -1.83 6.24 22.06
N ASP A 140 -1.19 6.44 20.93
CA ASP A 140 0.02 5.73 20.55
C ASP A 140 1.08 6.66 19.97
N ASP A 141 2.32 6.43 20.37
CA ASP A 141 3.52 7.03 19.80
C ASP A 141 4.20 6.01 18.92
N TYR A 142 4.70 6.45 17.77
CA TYR A 142 5.50 5.59 16.90
C TYR A 142 6.70 6.32 16.30
N ASP A 143 7.80 5.57 16.17
CA ASP A 143 9.03 5.95 15.47
C ASP A 143 9.36 4.88 14.44
N GLN A 144 9.56 5.29 13.18
CA GLN A 144 9.92 4.37 12.09
C GLN A 144 11.16 4.88 11.40
N GLN A 145 12.18 4.06 11.33
CA GLN A 145 13.41 4.34 10.61
C GLN A 145 13.64 3.32 9.51
N ALA A 146 13.96 3.77 8.32
CA ALA A 146 14.30 2.88 7.23
C ALA A 146 15.46 3.42 6.42
N TRP A 147 16.35 2.52 6.01
CA TRP A 147 17.42 2.86 5.09
C TRP A 147 17.75 1.72 4.14
N ARG A 148 18.18 2.11 2.95
CA ARG A 148 18.56 1.22 1.87
C ARG A 148 19.87 1.69 1.26
N VAL A 149 20.85 0.80 1.14
CA VAL A 149 22.06 0.99 0.34
C VAL A 149 21.97 0.07 -0.85
N SER A 150 22.25 0.57 -2.06
CA SER A 150 22.20 -0.23 -3.28
C SER A 150 23.37 0.02 -4.21
N ALA A 151 23.69 -0.98 -5.02
CA ALA A 151 24.63 -0.91 -6.12
C ALA A 151 23.99 -1.53 -7.37
N ASP A 152 23.85 -0.73 -8.42
CA ASP A 152 23.36 -1.15 -9.75
C ASP A 152 24.56 -1.20 -10.70
N TYR A 153 24.81 -2.36 -11.31
CA TYR A 153 25.92 -2.57 -12.23
C TYR A 153 25.45 -3.19 -13.54
N ARG A 154 25.91 -2.65 -14.65
CA ARG A 154 25.63 -3.15 -16.01
C ARG A 154 26.90 -3.67 -16.67
N SER A 155 26.80 -4.82 -17.33
CA SER A 155 27.93 -5.43 -18.04
C SER A 155 27.45 -6.14 -19.31
N GLY A 156 27.49 -5.48 -20.43
CA GLY A 156 26.99 -6.02 -21.70
C GLY A 156 25.48 -6.31 -21.60
N SER A 157 25.09 -7.58 -21.77
CA SER A 157 23.68 -8.03 -21.67
C SER A 157 23.21 -8.29 -20.23
N PHE A 158 24.05 -8.13 -19.24
CA PHE A 158 23.73 -8.35 -17.84
C PHE A 158 23.44 -7.05 -17.10
N SER A 159 22.43 -7.05 -16.24
CA SER A 159 22.28 -6.06 -15.18
C SER A 159 22.24 -6.76 -13.82
N HIS A 160 22.79 -6.10 -12.83
CA HIS A 160 22.90 -6.58 -11.46
C HIS A 160 22.49 -5.47 -10.50
N GLN A 161 21.66 -5.79 -9.53
CA GLN A 161 21.39 -4.93 -8.39
C GLN A 161 21.65 -5.71 -7.12
N LEU A 162 22.43 -5.14 -6.24
CA LEU A 162 22.60 -5.61 -4.86
C LEU A 162 22.08 -4.52 -3.93
N ALA A 163 21.27 -4.89 -2.96
CA ALA A 163 20.79 -3.95 -1.97
C ALA A 163 20.81 -4.56 -0.57
N PHE A 164 21.06 -3.68 0.39
CA PHE A 164 20.89 -3.93 1.81
C PHE A 164 19.80 -2.98 2.32
N ASN A 165 18.82 -3.50 3.04
CA ASN A 165 17.72 -2.74 3.63
C ASN A 165 17.67 -3.03 5.12
N ARG A 166 17.29 -2.02 5.91
CA ARG A 166 16.89 -2.18 7.30
C ARG A 166 15.72 -1.23 7.57
N SER A 167 14.71 -1.73 8.23
CA SER A 167 13.63 -0.93 8.81
C SER A 167 13.43 -1.32 10.26
N GLU A 168 13.18 -0.34 11.10
CA GLU A 168 12.90 -0.46 12.51
C GLU A 168 11.63 0.32 12.81
N THR A 169 10.73 -0.25 13.59
CA THR A 169 9.48 0.38 14.02
C THR A 169 9.32 0.18 15.52
N ASN A 170 9.33 1.28 16.26
CA ASN A 170 9.02 1.31 17.68
C ASN A 170 7.62 1.89 17.83
N ARG A 171 6.77 1.25 18.63
CA ARG A 171 5.42 1.72 18.91
C ARG A 171 5.07 1.50 20.38
N GLU A 172 4.55 2.55 21.02
CA GLU A 172 4.11 2.50 22.40
C GLU A 172 2.67 3.00 22.52
N PHE A 173 1.83 2.22 23.16
CA PHE A 173 0.43 2.53 23.40
C PHE A 173 0.24 3.02 24.84
N PHE A 174 -0.62 4.02 25.00
CA PHE A 174 -0.94 4.62 26.27
C PHE A 174 -2.43 4.54 26.53
N SER A 175 -2.77 4.37 27.81
CA SER A 175 -4.13 4.43 28.32
C SER A 175 -4.13 5.33 29.55
N GLU A 176 -4.93 6.39 29.53
CA GLU A 176 -4.95 7.44 30.57
C GLU A 176 -3.55 7.98 30.88
N GLY A 177 -2.71 8.11 29.85
CA GLY A 177 -1.32 8.57 29.96
C GLY A 177 -0.34 7.55 30.56
N ALA A 178 -0.77 6.34 30.88
CA ALA A 178 0.11 5.25 31.33
C ALA A 178 0.46 4.33 30.13
N SER A 179 1.75 3.95 30.02
CA SER A 179 2.17 2.97 29.00
C SER A 179 1.47 1.63 29.24
N SER A 180 0.76 1.14 28.22
CA SER A 180 -0.03 -0.08 28.28
C SER A 180 0.60 -1.24 27.49
N PHE A 181 1.29 -0.93 26.39
CA PHE A 181 1.92 -1.91 25.52
C PHE A 181 2.98 -1.23 24.66
N ALA A 182 4.12 -1.86 24.48
CA ALA A 182 5.16 -1.36 23.59
C ALA A 182 5.70 -2.50 22.73
N THR A 183 6.08 -2.20 21.48
CA THR A 183 6.72 -3.15 20.57
C THR A 183 7.88 -2.50 19.83
N GLU A 184 8.93 -3.27 19.62
CA GLU A 184 10.03 -2.97 18.71
C GLU A 184 10.08 -4.06 17.64
N GLY A 185 9.96 -3.68 16.36
CA GLY A 185 10.06 -4.57 15.22
C GLY A 185 11.19 -4.17 14.30
N GLU A 186 12.02 -5.11 13.90
CA GLU A 186 13.11 -4.88 12.93
C GLU A 186 12.97 -5.83 11.75
N LEU A 187 13.26 -5.32 10.55
CA LEU A 187 13.41 -6.10 9.32
C LEU A 187 14.72 -5.72 8.65
N THR A 188 15.62 -6.68 8.51
CA THR A 188 16.89 -6.54 7.79
C THR A 188 16.88 -7.45 6.58
N SER A 189 17.26 -6.96 5.39
CA SER A 189 17.36 -7.80 4.21
C SER A 189 18.55 -7.48 3.31
N VAL A 190 19.10 -8.52 2.68
CA VAL A 190 20.04 -8.44 1.56
C VAL A 190 19.35 -9.00 0.34
N SER A 191 19.19 -8.20 -0.71
CA SER A 191 18.56 -8.63 -1.96
C SER A 191 19.52 -8.52 -3.14
N TYR A 192 19.53 -9.54 -3.97
CA TYR A 192 20.23 -9.55 -5.23
C TYR A 192 19.25 -9.82 -6.38
N LEU A 193 19.25 -8.92 -7.35
CA LEU A 193 18.46 -9.04 -8.59
C LEU A 193 19.40 -9.00 -9.79
N GLY A 194 19.40 -10.07 -10.57
CA GLY A 194 20.13 -10.17 -11.83
C GLY A 194 19.17 -10.23 -13.02
N SER A 195 19.55 -9.66 -14.16
CA SER A 195 18.87 -9.93 -15.41
C SER A 195 19.87 -10.16 -16.55
N LEU A 196 19.51 -11.05 -17.46
CA LEU A 196 20.27 -11.37 -18.67
C LEU A 196 19.35 -11.20 -19.88
N GLN A 197 19.67 -10.25 -20.76
CA GLN A 197 19.08 -10.17 -22.09
C GLN A 197 19.68 -11.29 -22.95
N ALA A 198 19.05 -12.48 -22.94
CA ALA A 198 19.57 -13.66 -23.61
C ALA A 198 19.47 -13.56 -25.15
N THR A 199 18.37 -12.94 -25.63
CA THR A 199 18.15 -12.58 -27.04
C THR A 199 17.39 -11.27 -27.10
N ASP A 200 17.16 -10.70 -28.29
CA ASP A 200 16.34 -9.49 -28.46
C ASP A 200 14.91 -9.64 -27.93
N SER A 201 14.41 -10.88 -27.83
CA SER A 201 13.05 -11.20 -27.41
C SER A 201 12.94 -11.96 -26.10
N LEU A 202 14.06 -12.31 -25.45
CA LEU A 202 14.05 -13.13 -24.23
C LEU A 202 14.96 -12.55 -23.16
N THR A 203 14.38 -12.24 -22.01
CA THR A 203 15.08 -11.83 -20.78
C THR A 203 14.91 -12.90 -19.72
N LEU A 204 16.00 -13.27 -19.07
CA LEU A 204 16.04 -14.07 -17.86
C LEU A 204 16.25 -13.15 -16.66
N VAL A 205 15.34 -13.18 -15.68
CA VAL A 205 15.45 -12.49 -14.39
C VAL A 205 15.68 -13.54 -13.32
N TYR A 206 16.59 -13.29 -12.40
CA TYR A 206 16.93 -14.21 -11.31
C TYR A 206 17.40 -13.43 -10.09
N GLY A 207 17.19 -14.00 -8.91
CA GLY A 207 17.62 -13.32 -7.70
C GLY A 207 17.53 -14.17 -6.46
N ALA A 208 17.96 -13.55 -5.37
CA ALA A 208 17.91 -14.12 -4.03
C ALA A 208 17.67 -12.99 -3.02
N ASP A 209 16.86 -13.28 -2.01
CA ASP A 209 16.60 -12.43 -0.86
C ASP A 209 16.94 -13.20 0.41
N LEU A 210 17.71 -12.60 1.29
CA LEU A 210 18.01 -13.10 2.63
C LEU A 210 17.44 -12.08 3.60
N GLU A 211 16.52 -12.52 4.43
CA GLU A 211 15.74 -11.64 5.31
C GLU A 211 15.76 -12.17 6.73
N THR A 212 15.95 -11.26 7.69
CA THR A 212 15.81 -11.51 9.11
C THR A 212 14.79 -10.52 9.65
N GLU A 213 13.75 -11.01 10.29
CA GLU A 213 12.78 -10.21 11.03
C GLU A 213 12.85 -10.51 12.52
N SER A 214 12.63 -9.49 13.36
CA SER A 214 12.55 -9.66 14.81
C SER A 214 11.47 -8.79 15.42
N ILE A 215 10.98 -9.20 16.58
CA ILE A 215 10.03 -8.46 17.41
C ILE A 215 10.36 -8.64 18.88
N ASP A 216 10.35 -7.51 19.63
CA ASP A 216 10.41 -7.48 21.09
C ASP A 216 9.22 -6.65 21.62
N ASP A 217 8.43 -7.21 22.55
CA ASP A 217 7.36 -6.49 23.26
C ASP A 217 7.63 -6.39 24.78
N GLY A 218 8.85 -6.74 25.22
CA GLY A 218 9.26 -6.79 26.60
C GLY A 218 8.82 -8.06 27.35
N THR A 219 8.00 -8.92 26.74
CA THR A 219 7.58 -10.22 27.26
C THR A 219 8.11 -11.39 26.43
N PHE A 220 8.25 -11.19 25.15
CA PHE A 220 8.92 -12.10 24.22
C PHE A 220 9.87 -11.32 23.31
N ASP A 221 10.92 -12.00 22.89
CA ASP A 221 11.95 -11.52 21.96
C ASP A 221 12.19 -12.67 20.98
N GLU A 222 11.69 -12.50 19.75
CA GLU A 222 11.67 -13.54 18.72
C GLU A 222 12.32 -13.02 17.43
N GLU A 223 13.10 -13.88 16.79
CA GLU A 223 13.77 -13.61 15.52
C GLU A 223 13.53 -14.76 14.56
N ARG A 224 13.44 -14.48 13.27
CA ARG A 224 13.23 -15.47 12.23
C ARG A 224 13.97 -15.10 10.95
N ASP A 225 14.62 -16.10 10.35
CA ASP A 225 15.24 -16.01 9.04
C ASP A 225 14.33 -16.56 7.94
N GLN A 226 14.35 -15.89 6.78
CA GLN A 226 13.72 -16.35 5.55
C GLN A 226 14.61 -16.12 4.35
N ASP A 227 14.91 -17.18 3.61
CA ASP A 227 15.69 -17.13 2.37
C ASP A 227 14.79 -17.36 1.16
N GLY A 228 14.86 -16.50 0.15
CA GLY A 228 14.11 -16.62 -1.09
C GLY A 228 15.01 -16.70 -2.33
N TYR A 229 14.67 -17.55 -3.29
CA TYR A 229 15.39 -17.71 -4.56
C TYR A 229 14.40 -17.77 -5.71
N TYR A 230 14.59 -16.94 -6.74
CA TYR A 230 13.65 -16.90 -7.85
C TYR A 230 14.29 -16.85 -9.22
N LEU A 231 13.52 -17.34 -10.20
CA LEU A 231 13.86 -17.35 -11.61
C LEU A 231 12.62 -17.02 -12.43
N GLU A 232 12.73 -16.05 -13.34
CA GLU A 232 11.64 -15.65 -14.22
C GLU A 232 12.13 -15.49 -15.66
N LEU A 233 11.38 -16.01 -16.61
CA LEU A 233 11.55 -15.83 -18.05
C LEU A 233 10.53 -14.84 -18.58
N GLN A 234 10.99 -13.78 -19.24
CA GLN A 234 10.17 -12.78 -19.90
C GLN A 234 10.41 -12.86 -21.40
N GLY A 235 9.39 -13.19 -22.19
CA GLY A 235 9.49 -13.39 -23.61
C GLY A 235 8.54 -12.52 -24.43
N GLY A 236 9.05 -11.90 -25.52
CA GLY A 236 8.26 -11.28 -26.57
C GLY A 236 8.32 -12.11 -27.84
N PHE A 237 7.33 -12.98 -28.11
CA PHE A 237 7.30 -13.92 -29.24
C PHE A 237 6.62 -13.34 -30.47
N SER A 238 6.85 -12.17 -30.84
CA SER A 238 6.39 -11.33 -31.91
C SER A 238 6.05 -9.95 -31.34
N ASP A 239 5.70 -9.01 -32.19
CA ASP A 239 5.23 -7.69 -31.74
C ASP A 239 3.87 -7.76 -31.00
N ALA A 240 3.27 -8.94 -30.92
CA ALA A 240 1.92 -9.14 -30.42
C ALA A 240 1.82 -10.02 -29.16
N LEU A 241 2.68 -11.01 -28.97
CA LEU A 241 2.58 -11.99 -27.89
C LEU A 241 3.70 -11.83 -26.87
N PHE A 242 3.33 -11.58 -25.63
CA PHE A 242 4.24 -11.48 -24.49
C PHE A 242 3.88 -12.55 -23.46
N VAL A 243 4.88 -13.21 -22.90
CA VAL A 243 4.71 -14.27 -21.90
C VAL A 243 5.76 -14.08 -20.81
N THR A 244 5.32 -14.19 -19.56
CA THR A 244 6.20 -14.25 -18.38
C THR A 244 5.90 -15.52 -17.62
N ALA A 245 6.94 -16.28 -17.26
CA ALA A 245 6.82 -17.48 -16.44
C ALA A 245 7.94 -17.50 -15.40
N GLY A 246 7.59 -17.70 -14.16
CA GLY A 246 8.53 -17.67 -13.05
C GLY A 246 8.20 -18.64 -11.94
N VAL A 247 9.20 -18.95 -11.14
CA VAL A 247 9.15 -19.79 -9.95
C VAL A 247 10.00 -19.15 -8.86
N ARG A 248 9.54 -19.23 -7.62
CA ARG A 248 10.27 -18.82 -6.42
C ARG A 248 10.22 -19.94 -5.39
N TYR A 249 11.31 -20.18 -4.73
CA TYR A 249 11.44 -21.07 -3.59
C TYR A 249 11.84 -20.26 -2.37
N ASP A 250 11.07 -20.36 -1.30
CA ASP A 250 11.33 -19.76 -0.02
C ASP A 250 11.59 -20.83 1.02
N ASP A 251 12.56 -20.61 1.89
CA ASP A 251 12.90 -21.43 3.05
C ASP A 251 12.79 -20.55 4.31
N ASN A 252 11.85 -20.88 5.17
CA ASN A 252 11.56 -20.13 6.39
C ASN A 252 11.88 -21.00 7.59
N GLU A 253 12.50 -20.41 8.62
CA GLU A 253 12.98 -21.14 9.79
C GLU A 253 11.85 -21.81 10.59
N ASP A 254 10.66 -21.22 10.64
CA ASP A 254 9.56 -21.68 11.50
C ASP A 254 8.72 -22.79 10.86
N PHE A 255 8.37 -22.69 9.57
CA PHE A 255 7.42 -23.61 8.92
C PHE A 255 8.00 -24.32 7.70
N GLY A 256 9.30 -24.14 7.40
CA GLY A 256 9.98 -24.84 6.32
C GLY A 256 9.84 -24.15 4.98
N SER A 257 9.70 -24.90 3.89
CA SER A 257 9.83 -24.34 2.55
C SER A 257 8.54 -24.31 1.76
N TYR A 258 8.35 -23.23 0.99
CA TYR A 258 7.26 -23.06 0.06
C TYR A 258 7.77 -22.77 -1.35
N THR A 259 7.03 -23.20 -2.38
CA THR A 259 7.35 -22.90 -3.78
C THR A 259 6.17 -22.23 -4.45
N SER A 260 6.34 -20.98 -4.83
CA SER A 260 5.37 -20.22 -5.60
C SER A 260 5.72 -20.17 -7.09
N TYR A 261 4.70 -20.02 -7.94
CA TYR A 261 4.88 -19.90 -9.38
C TYR A 261 3.95 -18.82 -9.95
N ARG A 262 4.34 -18.31 -11.11
CA ARG A 262 3.54 -17.37 -11.88
C ARG A 262 3.65 -17.64 -13.36
N LEU A 263 2.52 -17.56 -14.06
CA LEU A 263 2.45 -17.52 -15.51
C LEU A 263 1.53 -16.39 -15.92
N SER A 264 2.02 -15.47 -16.75
CA SER A 264 1.20 -14.42 -17.33
C SER A 264 1.43 -14.30 -18.83
N SER A 265 0.39 -13.86 -19.55
CA SER A 265 0.49 -13.60 -20.99
C SER A 265 -0.32 -12.37 -21.37
N ALA A 266 0.14 -11.69 -22.41
CA ALA A 266 -0.59 -10.61 -23.06
C ALA A 266 -0.51 -10.77 -24.58
N TYR A 267 -1.65 -10.61 -25.26
CA TYR A 267 -1.74 -10.61 -26.71
C TYR A 267 -2.32 -9.29 -27.21
N LEU A 268 -1.56 -8.60 -28.06
CA LEU A 268 -1.94 -7.32 -28.66
C LEU A 268 -2.51 -7.56 -30.05
N LEU A 269 -3.72 -7.08 -30.28
CA LEU A 269 -4.42 -7.14 -31.57
C LEU A 269 -4.63 -5.71 -32.12
N PRO A 270 -3.81 -5.27 -33.08
CA PRO A 270 -3.99 -3.97 -33.72
C PRO A 270 -5.30 -3.93 -34.51
N LEU A 271 -6.08 -2.86 -34.36
CA LEU A 271 -7.30 -2.57 -35.10
C LEU A 271 -7.18 -1.23 -35.79
N ALA A 272 -8.03 -0.99 -36.79
CA ALA A 272 -8.04 0.29 -37.51
C ALA A 272 -8.37 1.52 -36.65
N SER A 273 -9.08 1.30 -35.50
CA SER A 273 -9.50 2.33 -34.55
C SER A 273 -8.72 2.33 -33.24
N GLY A 274 -7.71 1.47 -33.08
CA GLY A 274 -6.97 1.32 -31.84
C GLY A 274 -6.37 -0.06 -31.68
N GLU A 275 -6.12 -0.49 -30.43
CA GLU A 275 -5.54 -1.77 -30.10
C GLU A 275 -6.35 -2.48 -29.03
N LEU A 276 -6.60 -3.78 -29.21
CA LEU A 276 -7.11 -4.66 -28.17
C LEU A 276 -5.95 -5.43 -27.53
N LYS A 277 -5.93 -5.49 -26.20
CA LYS A 277 -5.00 -6.29 -25.41
C LYS A 277 -5.81 -7.34 -24.64
N PHE A 278 -5.53 -8.60 -24.88
CA PHE A 278 -6.00 -9.70 -24.05
C PHE A 278 -4.90 -10.03 -23.04
N LYS A 279 -5.24 -10.21 -21.78
CA LYS A 279 -4.28 -10.56 -20.74
C LYS A 279 -4.81 -11.68 -19.86
N GLY A 280 -3.93 -12.49 -19.31
CA GLY A 280 -4.26 -13.52 -18.34
C GLY A 280 -3.08 -13.82 -17.46
N THR A 281 -3.35 -14.08 -16.18
CA THR A 281 -2.36 -14.43 -15.16
C THR A 281 -2.90 -15.56 -14.29
N VAL A 282 -2.01 -16.45 -13.88
CA VAL A 282 -2.19 -17.38 -12.76
C VAL A 282 -0.94 -17.32 -11.91
N GLY A 283 -1.11 -17.34 -10.60
CA GLY A 283 0.00 -17.33 -9.65
C GLY A 283 -0.40 -17.88 -8.30
N THR A 284 0.60 -18.31 -7.54
CA THR A 284 0.48 -18.73 -6.14
C THR A 284 1.38 -17.86 -5.28
N GLY A 285 1.01 -17.72 -4.02
CA GLY A 285 1.77 -17.05 -2.99
C GLY A 285 1.50 -17.66 -1.63
N PHE A 286 2.17 -17.17 -0.60
CA PHE A 286 1.92 -17.56 0.77
C PHE A 286 2.13 -16.38 1.73
N ARG A 287 1.56 -16.48 2.92
CA ARG A 287 1.84 -15.59 4.04
C ARG A 287 2.33 -16.40 5.22
N ALA A 288 3.52 -16.11 5.71
CA ALA A 288 3.99 -16.63 6.97
C ALA A 288 3.12 -16.09 8.12
N PRO A 289 2.82 -16.89 9.17
CA PRO A 289 2.33 -16.33 10.43
C PRO A 289 3.33 -15.26 10.90
N SER A 290 2.85 -14.11 11.36
CA SER A 290 3.76 -13.10 11.94
C SER A 290 4.38 -13.61 13.24
N LEU A 291 5.56 -13.10 13.59
CA LEU A 291 6.20 -13.42 14.86
C LEU A 291 5.28 -13.08 16.05
N TYR A 292 4.49 -11.99 15.93
CA TYR A 292 3.51 -11.61 16.96
C TYR A 292 2.38 -12.64 17.10
N GLU A 293 1.82 -13.17 16.00
CA GLU A 293 0.78 -14.22 16.04
C GLU A 293 1.28 -15.48 16.74
N ILE A 294 2.53 -15.90 16.42
CA ILE A 294 3.16 -17.07 17.04
C ILE A 294 3.41 -16.82 18.52
N ALA A 295 4.05 -15.70 18.86
CA ALA A 295 4.40 -15.36 20.22
C ALA A 295 3.17 -15.14 21.12
N TYR A 296 2.10 -14.51 20.58
CA TYR A 296 0.84 -14.34 21.32
C TYR A 296 0.26 -15.70 21.72
N ASN A 297 0.17 -16.67 20.78
CA ASN A 297 -0.36 -18.00 21.04
C ASN A 297 0.50 -18.81 22.05
N GLY A 298 1.81 -18.57 22.08
CA GLY A 298 2.73 -19.12 23.09
C GLY A 298 2.74 -18.38 24.41
N GLY A 299 2.14 -17.20 24.49
CA GLY A 299 2.18 -16.28 25.62
C GLY A 299 1.14 -16.51 26.71
N ALA A 300 1.20 -15.66 27.74
CA ALA A 300 0.35 -15.79 28.94
C ALA A 300 -1.12 -15.40 28.72
N PHE A 301 -1.42 -14.70 27.62
CA PHE A 301 -2.77 -14.21 27.30
C PHE A 301 -3.57 -15.17 26.43
N ALA A 302 -2.90 -16.10 25.75
CA ALA A 302 -3.57 -17.11 24.96
C ALA A 302 -4.05 -18.30 25.82
N PHE A 303 -5.19 -18.87 25.44
CA PHE A 303 -5.75 -20.07 26.07
C PHE A 303 -6.42 -20.96 25.00
N PRO A 304 -6.76 -22.22 25.31
CA PRO A 304 -7.41 -23.08 24.31
C PRO A 304 -8.72 -22.50 23.75
N PRO A 305 -8.93 -22.56 22.40
CA PRO A 305 -8.18 -23.40 21.45
C PRO A 305 -6.90 -22.75 20.89
N ALA A 306 -6.69 -21.43 20.98
CA ALA A 306 -5.56 -20.77 20.32
C ALA A 306 -4.18 -21.22 20.85
N SER A 307 -4.02 -21.37 22.17
CA SER A 307 -2.77 -21.87 22.74
C SER A 307 -2.41 -23.31 22.37
N ASP A 308 -3.38 -24.08 21.84
CA ASP A 308 -3.19 -25.45 21.32
C ASP A 308 -3.03 -25.47 19.80
N THR A 309 -3.15 -24.30 19.13
CA THR A 309 -3.05 -24.18 17.67
C THR A 309 -1.62 -23.88 17.26
N SER A 310 -1.03 -24.75 16.44
CA SER A 310 0.23 -24.47 15.76
C SER A 310 -0.09 -23.81 14.43
N LEU A 311 0.29 -22.53 14.28
CA LEU A 311 0.08 -21.79 13.06
C LEU A 311 1.06 -22.26 11.97
N ALA A 312 0.58 -22.37 10.74
CA ALA A 312 1.34 -22.65 9.54
C ALA A 312 1.11 -21.52 8.52
N GLU A 313 1.78 -21.57 7.38
CA GLU A 313 1.59 -20.61 6.31
C GLU A 313 0.15 -20.60 5.77
N GLU A 314 -0.34 -19.40 5.40
CA GLU A 314 -1.51 -19.28 4.53
C GLU A 314 -1.07 -19.43 3.08
N GLU A 315 -1.80 -20.20 2.30
CA GLU A 315 -1.55 -20.37 0.86
C GLU A 315 -2.54 -19.56 0.04
N SER A 316 -2.06 -18.90 -1.01
CA SER A 316 -2.93 -18.19 -1.96
C SER A 316 -2.75 -18.65 -3.39
N GLU A 317 -3.85 -18.67 -4.14
CA GLU A 317 -3.90 -18.88 -5.58
C GLU A 317 -4.80 -17.84 -6.23
N GLY A 318 -4.32 -17.23 -7.33
CA GLY A 318 -5.04 -16.17 -8.03
C GLY A 318 -5.05 -16.35 -9.53
N TYR A 319 -6.17 -15.97 -10.15
CA TYR A 319 -6.42 -16.01 -11.58
C TYR A 319 -6.98 -14.66 -12.04
N ASP A 320 -6.41 -14.12 -13.13
CA ASP A 320 -6.92 -12.92 -13.79
C ASP A 320 -7.11 -13.17 -15.27
N LEU A 321 -8.24 -12.72 -15.82
CA LEU A 321 -8.48 -12.68 -17.25
C LEU A 321 -9.03 -11.31 -17.64
N GLY A 322 -8.37 -10.62 -18.55
CA GLY A 322 -8.73 -9.25 -18.90
C GLY A 322 -8.68 -8.96 -20.38
N VAL A 323 -9.47 -7.98 -20.77
CA VAL A 323 -9.43 -7.35 -22.07
C VAL A 323 -9.35 -5.84 -21.91
N ALA A 324 -8.41 -5.21 -22.60
CA ALA A 324 -8.28 -3.76 -22.63
C ALA A 324 -8.34 -3.25 -24.10
N TRP A 325 -8.94 -2.08 -24.27
CA TRP A 325 -8.97 -1.40 -25.56
C TRP A 325 -8.42 0.01 -25.43
N SER A 326 -7.38 0.29 -26.23
CA SER A 326 -6.78 1.62 -26.37
C SER A 326 -7.23 2.20 -27.72
N GLY A 327 -8.20 3.11 -27.69
CA GLY A 327 -8.80 3.69 -28.87
C GLY A 327 -8.16 5.00 -29.33
N GLY A 328 -8.40 5.35 -30.62
CA GLY A 328 -8.15 6.69 -31.11
C GLY A 328 -8.96 7.72 -30.29
N GLY A 329 -8.44 8.97 -30.17
CA GLY A 329 -9.10 10.01 -29.38
C GLY A 329 -8.89 9.93 -27.87
N GLY A 330 -7.92 9.13 -27.40
CA GLY A 330 -7.49 9.08 -26.01
C GLY A 330 -8.44 8.34 -25.07
N LEU A 331 -9.26 7.41 -25.62
CA LEU A 331 -10.12 6.55 -24.79
C LEU A 331 -9.46 5.21 -24.55
N TYR A 332 -9.41 4.83 -23.26
CA TYR A 332 -9.00 3.53 -22.75
C TYR A 332 -10.15 2.88 -22.00
N LEU A 333 -10.41 1.60 -22.25
CA LEU A 333 -11.40 0.80 -21.55
C LEU A 333 -10.75 -0.54 -21.17
N GLU A 334 -11.04 -1.04 -19.98
CA GLU A 334 -10.58 -2.34 -19.52
C GLU A 334 -11.67 -3.06 -18.73
N ALA A 335 -11.75 -4.36 -18.88
CA ALA A 335 -12.51 -5.28 -18.05
C ALA A 335 -11.61 -6.44 -17.66
N THR A 336 -11.58 -6.77 -16.37
CA THR A 336 -10.81 -7.89 -15.81
C THR A 336 -11.73 -8.69 -14.90
N TRP A 337 -11.83 -9.98 -15.14
CA TRP A 337 -12.36 -10.95 -14.18
C TRP A 337 -11.21 -11.46 -13.33
N PHE A 338 -11.44 -11.63 -12.03
CA PHE A 338 -10.47 -12.18 -11.09
C PHE A 338 -11.13 -13.23 -10.19
N ASP A 339 -10.32 -14.17 -9.70
CA ASP A 339 -10.67 -15.17 -8.70
C ASP A 339 -9.42 -15.39 -7.84
N GLN A 340 -9.52 -15.17 -6.55
CA GLN A 340 -8.45 -15.37 -5.58
C GLN A 340 -8.96 -16.23 -4.44
N ARG A 341 -8.15 -17.18 -4.01
CA ARG A 341 -8.43 -18.12 -2.94
C ARG A 341 -7.30 -18.09 -1.94
N VAL A 342 -7.66 -18.14 -0.66
CA VAL A 342 -6.72 -18.22 0.45
C VAL A 342 -7.11 -19.41 1.32
N LYS A 343 -6.19 -20.35 1.49
CA LYS A 343 -6.35 -21.50 2.37
C LYS A 343 -5.65 -21.24 3.69
N ASP A 344 -6.15 -21.89 4.72
CA ASP A 344 -5.54 -21.90 6.05
C ASP A 344 -5.38 -20.48 6.61
N GLU A 345 -6.39 -19.60 6.38
CA GLU A 345 -6.39 -18.20 6.79
C GLU A 345 -6.26 -18.08 8.31
N ILE A 346 -5.31 -17.24 8.77
CA ILE A 346 -5.08 -16.95 10.18
C ILE A 346 -5.94 -15.76 10.59
N PHE A 347 -6.67 -15.90 11.69
CA PHE A 347 -7.54 -14.87 12.24
C PHE A 347 -7.54 -14.87 13.76
N PHE A 348 -7.81 -13.70 14.36
CA PHE A 348 -7.99 -13.61 15.81
C PHE A 348 -9.40 -14.09 16.19
N ASP A 349 -9.50 -14.90 17.25
CA ASP A 349 -10.77 -15.41 17.80
C ASP A 349 -11.57 -14.28 18.49
N LEU A 350 -12.37 -13.55 17.72
CA LEU A 350 -13.21 -12.46 18.22
C LEU A 350 -14.37 -12.94 19.10
N ALA A 351 -14.73 -14.22 19.07
CA ALA A 351 -15.82 -14.77 19.87
C ALA A 351 -15.35 -15.23 21.26
N GLY A 352 -14.22 -15.93 21.29
CA GLY A 352 -13.66 -16.48 22.51
C GLY A 352 -12.53 -15.62 23.11
N PHE A 353 -11.92 -14.76 22.31
CA PHE A 353 -10.71 -13.99 22.66
C PHE A 353 -9.55 -14.89 23.09
N SER A 354 -9.50 -16.11 22.54
CA SER A 354 -8.49 -17.11 22.93
C SER A 354 -7.09 -16.84 22.35
N GLY A 355 -7.01 -16.10 21.25
CA GLY A 355 -5.80 -15.79 20.50
C GLY A 355 -6.00 -16.00 19.01
N TYR A 356 -4.95 -16.37 18.29
CA TYR A 356 -4.97 -16.58 16.84
C TYR A 356 -5.31 -18.04 16.50
N LEU A 357 -6.27 -18.21 15.62
CA LEU A 357 -6.71 -19.49 15.08
C LEU A 357 -6.36 -19.55 13.58
N GLN A 358 -6.35 -20.77 13.05
CA GLN A 358 -6.18 -21.01 11.62
C GLN A 358 -7.37 -21.82 11.10
N GLY A 359 -7.98 -21.35 10.02
CA GLY A 359 -9.16 -21.98 9.43
C GLY A 359 -8.78 -23.21 8.59
N ASP A 360 -9.60 -24.27 8.65
CA ASP A 360 -9.44 -25.48 7.82
C ASP A 360 -10.07 -25.35 6.42
N GLY A 361 -10.49 -24.14 6.03
CA GLY A 361 -11.24 -23.87 4.81
C GLY A 361 -10.50 -23.00 3.80
N GLU A 362 -11.23 -22.64 2.75
CA GLU A 362 -10.75 -21.75 1.70
C GLU A 362 -11.62 -20.48 1.70
N ALA A 363 -11.01 -19.32 1.87
CA ALA A 363 -11.66 -18.03 1.68
C ALA A 363 -11.56 -17.64 0.21
N GLU A 364 -12.66 -17.16 -0.37
CA GLU A 364 -12.73 -16.79 -1.78
C GLU A 364 -13.00 -15.29 -1.96
N SER A 365 -12.43 -14.73 -3.02
CA SER A 365 -12.73 -13.38 -3.50
C SER A 365 -12.77 -13.41 -5.02
N SER A 366 -13.94 -13.25 -5.62
CA SER A 366 -14.10 -13.27 -7.07
C SER A 366 -14.91 -12.09 -7.56
N GLY A 367 -14.66 -11.65 -8.79
CA GLY A 367 -15.37 -10.51 -9.28
C GLY A 367 -14.96 -9.98 -10.64
N VAL A 368 -15.43 -8.77 -10.93
CA VAL A 368 -15.14 -8.06 -12.17
C VAL A 368 -14.73 -6.63 -11.86
N GLU A 369 -13.61 -6.23 -12.45
CA GLU A 369 -13.15 -4.84 -12.45
C GLU A 369 -13.35 -4.23 -13.82
N LEU A 370 -13.95 -3.03 -13.86
CA LEU A 370 -14.07 -2.19 -15.05
C LEU A 370 -13.26 -0.91 -14.84
N ALA A 371 -12.48 -0.52 -15.83
CA ALA A 371 -11.76 0.76 -15.82
C ALA A 371 -11.97 1.50 -17.13
N ALA A 372 -12.12 2.81 -17.03
CA ALA A 372 -12.21 3.71 -18.18
C ALA A 372 -11.36 4.96 -17.92
N ALA A 373 -10.60 5.39 -18.92
CA ALA A 373 -9.92 6.67 -18.93
C ALA A 373 -10.11 7.34 -20.30
N TRP A 374 -10.50 8.60 -20.29
CA TRP A 374 -10.74 9.34 -21.52
C TRP A 374 -10.16 10.75 -21.46
N ARG A 375 -9.21 11.02 -22.33
CA ARG A 375 -8.75 12.38 -22.59
C ARG A 375 -9.69 13.03 -23.62
N ALA A 376 -10.84 13.53 -23.13
CA ALA A 376 -11.89 14.13 -23.96
C ALA A 376 -11.41 15.36 -24.75
N MET A 377 -10.48 16.11 -24.15
CA MET A 377 -9.75 17.25 -24.76
C MET A 377 -8.32 17.26 -24.21
N SER A 378 -7.43 18.06 -24.82
CA SER A 378 -6.06 18.22 -24.30
C SER A 378 -6.01 18.63 -22.83
N GLN A 379 -7.01 19.36 -22.37
CA GLN A 379 -7.13 19.92 -21.02
C GLN A 379 -8.13 19.19 -20.12
N LEU A 380 -8.90 18.20 -20.63
CA LEU A 380 -9.95 17.53 -19.88
C LEU A 380 -9.75 16.01 -19.92
N SER A 381 -9.53 15.43 -18.75
CA SER A 381 -9.45 13.99 -18.54
C SER A 381 -10.56 13.52 -17.61
N LEU A 382 -11.19 12.42 -17.97
CA LEU A 382 -12.18 11.71 -17.17
C LEU A 382 -11.66 10.32 -16.87
N SER A 383 -11.91 9.81 -15.67
CA SER A 383 -11.60 8.45 -15.28
C SER A 383 -12.78 7.84 -14.52
N ALA A 384 -12.96 6.54 -14.64
CA ALA A 384 -13.91 5.79 -13.85
C ALA A 384 -13.35 4.39 -13.60
N ASN A 385 -13.61 3.85 -12.44
CA ASN A 385 -13.45 2.44 -12.15
C ASN A 385 -14.67 1.93 -11.37
N TYR A 386 -14.93 0.66 -11.52
CA TYR A 386 -15.97 -0.05 -10.80
C TYR A 386 -15.49 -1.47 -10.53
N THR A 387 -15.70 -1.94 -9.30
CA THR A 387 -15.40 -3.29 -8.88
C THR A 387 -16.69 -3.89 -8.32
N TRP A 388 -17.08 -5.03 -8.87
CA TRP A 388 -17.97 -5.96 -8.21
C TRP A 388 -17.12 -7.07 -7.62
N ASN A 389 -17.27 -7.34 -6.32
CA ASN A 389 -16.45 -8.26 -5.57
C ASN A 389 -17.34 -9.12 -4.67
N ASP A 390 -17.45 -10.39 -4.99
CA ASP A 390 -18.11 -11.39 -4.14
C ASP A 390 -17.05 -12.05 -3.26
N THR A 391 -17.24 -11.99 -1.94
CA THR A 391 -16.23 -12.46 -0.97
C THR A 391 -16.86 -13.39 0.05
N GLU A 392 -16.21 -14.53 0.28
CA GLU A 392 -16.64 -15.56 1.21
C GLU A 392 -15.47 -15.92 2.13
N ALA A 393 -15.72 -15.98 3.44
CA ALA A 393 -14.74 -16.47 4.42
C ALA A 393 -14.71 -18.02 4.39
N SER A 394 -13.71 -18.63 5.02
CA SER A 394 -13.54 -20.08 5.02
C SER A 394 -14.70 -20.88 5.61
N ASP A 395 -15.57 -20.24 6.38
CA ASP A 395 -16.80 -20.84 6.95
C ASP A 395 -18.05 -20.65 6.08
N GLY A 396 -17.91 -20.03 4.89
CA GLY A 396 -19.00 -19.74 3.96
C GLY A 396 -19.79 -18.47 4.29
N SER A 397 -19.37 -17.67 5.25
CA SER A 397 -20.00 -16.37 5.53
C SER A 397 -19.40 -15.25 4.66
N PRO A 398 -20.18 -14.18 4.35
CA PRO A 398 -19.61 -13.02 3.70
C PRO A 398 -18.47 -12.41 4.51
N ARG A 399 -17.40 -11.96 3.85
CA ARG A 399 -16.31 -11.27 4.53
C ARG A 399 -16.78 -9.89 4.99
N VAL A 400 -16.58 -9.61 6.28
CA VAL A 400 -17.00 -8.37 6.91
C VAL A 400 -16.22 -7.15 6.42
N PHE A 401 -16.86 -5.98 6.39
CA PHE A 401 -16.27 -4.70 5.98
C PHE A 401 -15.69 -4.71 4.54
N ARG A 402 -16.21 -5.61 3.68
CA ARG A 402 -15.86 -5.69 2.27
C ARG A 402 -17.07 -5.31 1.42
N PRO A 403 -17.12 -4.10 0.84
CA PRO A 403 -18.20 -3.72 -0.04
C PRO A 403 -18.26 -4.60 -1.29
N GLU A 404 -19.45 -5.10 -1.63
CA GLU A 404 -19.67 -5.86 -2.87
C GLU A 404 -19.50 -4.95 -4.11
N HIS A 405 -19.85 -3.67 -3.98
CA HIS A 405 -19.77 -2.71 -5.07
C HIS A 405 -18.95 -1.48 -4.67
N LEU A 406 -17.86 -1.23 -5.39
CA LEU A 406 -17.04 -0.04 -5.28
C LEU A 406 -16.96 0.69 -6.62
N ALA A 407 -17.13 2.00 -6.61
CA ALA A 407 -16.91 2.81 -7.80
C ALA A 407 -16.20 4.12 -7.48
N ASN A 408 -15.39 4.59 -8.43
CA ASN A 408 -14.81 5.94 -8.40
C ASN A 408 -15.00 6.61 -9.77
N ILE A 409 -15.34 7.89 -9.77
CA ILE A 409 -15.42 8.72 -10.98
C ILE A 409 -14.58 9.96 -10.75
N GLY A 410 -13.55 10.15 -11.59
CA GLY A 410 -12.62 11.25 -11.51
C GLY A 410 -12.73 12.21 -12.70
N LEU A 411 -12.54 13.49 -12.42
CA LEU A 411 -12.42 14.55 -13.41
C LEU A 411 -11.17 15.37 -13.11
N ALA A 412 -10.35 15.62 -14.14
CA ALA A 412 -9.25 16.58 -14.10
C ALA A 412 -9.38 17.55 -15.28
N TRP A 413 -9.48 18.84 -14.98
CA TRP A 413 -9.61 19.90 -15.98
C TRP A 413 -8.56 20.98 -15.78
N LEU A 414 -7.83 21.32 -16.86
CA LEU A 414 -6.70 22.24 -16.90
C LEU A 414 -6.99 23.45 -17.79
N PRO A 415 -7.99 24.32 -17.47
CA PRO A 415 -8.28 25.51 -18.26
C PRO A 415 -7.22 26.60 -18.08
N LEU A 416 -7.35 27.69 -18.81
CA LEU A 416 -6.49 28.88 -18.73
C LEU A 416 -5.00 28.57 -18.97
N ASP A 417 -4.69 27.85 -20.06
CA ASP A 417 -3.33 27.44 -20.41
C ASP A 417 -2.62 26.73 -19.24
N GLU A 418 -3.37 25.82 -18.57
CA GLU A 418 -2.92 24.97 -17.44
C GLU A 418 -2.62 25.76 -16.13
N ARG A 419 -2.82 27.07 -16.11
CA ARG A 419 -2.65 27.86 -14.89
C ARG A 419 -3.71 27.56 -13.82
N LEU A 420 -4.88 27.10 -14.23
CA LEU A 420 -5.93 26.62 -13.32
C LEU A 420 -6.06 25.10 -13.46
N GLN A 421 -6.00 24.41 -12.35
CA GLN A 421 -6.22 22.96 -12.28
C GLN A 421 -7.45 22.73 -11.40
N LEU A 422 -8.43 22.00 -11.93
CA LEU A 422 -9.65 21.64 -11.22
C LEU A 422 -9.76 20.12 -11.17
N GLY A 423 -10.08 19.58 -10.01
CA GLY A 423 -10.29 18.17 -9.76
C GLY A 423 -11.63 17.90 -9.09
N ALA A 424 -12.24 16.77 -9.42
CA ALA A 424 -13.36 16.22 -8.67
C ALA A 424 -13.23 14.70 -8.64
N ASN A 425 -13.59 14.09 -7.54
CA ASN A 425 -13.64 12.65 -7.37
C ASN A 425 -14.88 12.26 -6.60
N LEU A 426 -15.67 11.33 -7.16
CA LEU A 426 -16.82 10.72 -6.52
C LEU A 426 -16.46 9.27 -6.17
N ARG A 427 -16.54 8.91 -4.90
CA ARG A 427 -16.42 7.55 -4.39
C ARG A 427 -17.79 7.02 -3.99
N VAL A 428 -18.08 5.78 -4.36
CA VAL A 428 -19.32 5.08 -4.03
C VAL A 428 -18.99 3.73 -3.42
N SER A 429 -19.61 3.40 -2.29
CA SER A 429 -19.46 2.12 -1.60
C SER A 429 -20.84 1.57 -1.27
N ARG A 430 -21.09 0.27 -1.59
CA ARG A 430 -22.37 -0.36 -1.38
C ARG A 430 -22.24 -1.81 -0.95
N ASP A 431 -23.22 -2.25 -0.18
CA ASP A 431 -23.48 -3.64 0.17
C ASP A 431 -22.31 -4.28 0.95
N ALA A 432 -21.77 -3.55 1.94
CA ALA A 432 -20.88 -4.09 2.95
C ALA A 432 -21.70 -4.65 4.12
N VAL A 433 -21.13 -5.64 4.81
CA VAL A 433 -21.73 -6.27 6.00
C VAL A 433 -20.84 -6.12 7.22
N ASN A 434 -21.49 -6.06 8.38
CA ASN A 434 -20.87 -6.03 9.70
C ASN A 434 -20.55 -7.45 10.21
N THR A 435 -19.84 -7.55 11.33
CA THR A 435 -19.47 -8.82 12.01
C THR A 435 -20.69 -9.68 12.44
N ASP A 436 -21.85 -9.07 12.64
CA ASP A 436 -23.11 -9.77 12.94
C ASP A 436 -23.96 -10.09 11.70
N GLY A 437 -23.41 -9.81 10.48
CA GLY A 437 -24.08 -10.01 9.20
C GLY A 437 -25.11 -8.92 8.86
N THR A 438 -25.26 -7.87 9.66
CA THR A 438 -26.13 -6.75 9.31
C THR A 438 -25.52 -5.89 8.20
N PRO A 439 -26.31 -5.37 7.23
CA PRO A 439 -25.81 -4.45 6.22
C PRO A 439 -25.29 -3.15 6.83
N LEU A 440 -24.14 -2.68 6.35
CA LEU A 440 -23.66 -1.33 6.59
C LEU A 440 -24.35 -0.33 5.65
N GLU A 441 -24.36 0.94 6.04
CA GLU A 441 -24.93 1.98 5.20
C GLU A 441 -24.13 2.18 3.90
N ASN A 442 -24.86 2.34 2.81
CA ASN A 442 -24.29 2.70 1.52
C ASN A 442 -23.99 4.20 1.50
N TYR A 443 -22.86 4.60 0.95
CA TYR A 443 -22.45 6.00 0.95
C TYR A 443 -21.84 6.48 -0.38
N GLU A 444 -21.84 7.80 -0.57
CA GLU A 444 -21.28 8.51 -1.73
C GLU A 444 -20.51 9.74 -1.26
N VAL A 445 -19.21 9.77 -1.45
CA VAL A 445 -18.34 10.89 -1.04
C VAL A 445 -17.84 11.62 -2.26
N LEU A 446 -18.10 12.94 -2.33
CA LEU A 446 -17.62 13.82 -3.39
C LEU A 446 -16.56 14.76 -2.85
N ASP A 447 -15.36 14.69 -3.42
CA ASP A 447 -14.24 15.58 -3.17
C ASP A 447 -14.00 16.50 -4.36
N ILE A 448 -13.66 17.75 -4.09
CA ILE A 448 -13.26 18.70 -5.12
C ILE A 448 -11.95 19.40 -4.76
N SER A 449 -11.20 19.79 -5.78
CA SER A 449 -9.95 20.53 -5.59
C SER A 449 -9.74 21.59 -6.67
N ALA A 450 -9.00 22.63 -6.33
CA ALA A 450 -8.58 23.66 -7.25
C ALA A 450 -7.15 24.11 -6.92
N SER A 451 -6.34 24.39 -7.95
CA SER A 451 -5.02 25.00 -7.82
C SER A 451 -4.85 26.07 -8.89
N PHE A 452 -4.39 27.25 -8.53
CA PHE A 452 -4.18 28.36 -9.45
C PHE A 452 -2.76 28.92 -9.33
N GLU A 453 -2.02 28.96 -10.45
CA GLU A 453 -0.70 29.56 -10.51
C GLU A 453 -0.83 31.11 -10.54
N LEU A 454 -0.50 31.73 -9.41
CA LEU A 454 -0.52 33.20 -9.25
C LEU A 454 0.63 33.86 -10.01
N LEU A 455 1.83 33.35 -9.82
CA LEU A 455 3.09 33.78 -10.43
C LEU A 455 3.88 32.52 -10.81
N SER A 456 4.90 32.65 -11.67
CA SER A 456 5.79 31.54 -12.00
C SER A 456 6.32 30.87 -10.74
N GLY A 457 5.97 29.59 -10.58
CA GLY A 457 6.33 28.76 -9.44
C GLY A 457 5.48 28.95 -8.18
N LEU A 458 4.66 30.02 -8.04
CA LEU A 458 3.81 30.25 -6.88
C LEU A 458 2.34 29.90 -7.19
N SER A 459 1.79 28.93 -6.48
CA SER A 459 0.39 28.52 -6.60
C SER A 459 -0.34 28.66 -5.28
N VAL A 460 -1.62 29.06 -5.35
CA VAL A 460 -2.61 28.87 -4.28
C VAL A 460 -3.45 27.65 -4.64
N TYR A 461 -3.77 26.85 -3.64
CA TYR A 461 -4.63 25.68 -3.84
C TYR A 461 -5.61 25.51 -2.70
N GLY A 462 -6.68 24.78 -2.95
CA GLY A 462 -7.63 24.37 -1.94
C GLY A 462 -8.34 23.08 -2.33
N ARG A 463 -8.87 22.42 -1.32
CA ARG A 463 -9.71 21.24 -1.49
C ARG A 463 -10.86 21.26 -0.50
N VAL A 464 -11.95 20.64 -0.90
CA VAL A 464 -13.08 20.34 -0.01
C VAL A 464 -13.32 18.84 -0.13
N GLU A 465 -13.14 18.15 0.97
CA GLU A 465 -13.42 16.75 1.15
C GLU A 465 -14.85 16.58 1.66
N ASN A 466 -15.50 15.50 1.25
CA ASN A 466 -16.89 15.22 1.58
C ASN A 466 -17.80 16.45 1.35
N LEU A 467 -17.79 16.99 0.12
CA LEU A 467 -18.53 18.21 -0.24
C LEU A 467 -20.02 18.12 0.08
N LEU A 468 -20.60 16.91 -0.03
CA LEU A 468 -22.02 16.65 0.20
C LEU A 468 -22.36 16.54 1.69
N ASP A 469 -21.35 16.49 2.57
CA ASP A 469 -21.49 16.34 4.03
C ASP A 469 -22.19 15.01 4.38
N GLU A 470 -21.79 13.95 3.66
CA GLU A 470 -22.30 12.60 3.91
C GLU A 470 -21.86 12.12 5.29
N ASP A 471 -22.77 11.58 6.05
CA ASP A 471 -22.54 10.96 7.35
C ASP A 471 -22.58 9.45 7.14
N TYR A 472 -21.47 8.76 7.34
CA TYR A 472 -21.35 7.34 7.05
C TYR A 472 -20.33 6.67 8.00
N GLU A 473 -20.47 5.37 8.17
CA GLU A 473 -19.55 4.53 8.92
C GLU A 473 -18.99 3.42 8.02
N GLU A 474 -17.68 3.25 8.00
CA GLU A 474 -17.02 2.09 7.34
C GLU A 474 -16.90 0.91 8.31
N VAL A 475 -16.82 1.23 9.61
CA VAL A 475 -16.88 0.31 10.73
C VAL A 475 -17.92 0.84 11.70
N PRO A 476 -18.86 0.02 12.19
CA PRO A 476 -19.90 0.48 13.09
C PRO A 476 -19.36 1.19 14.33
N THR A 477 -20.01 2.26 14.71
CA THR A 477 -19.64 3.14 15.82
C THR A 477 -18.40 4.01 15.64
N TYR A 478 -17.72 3.94 14.49
CA TYR A 478 -16.60 4.82 14.16
C TYR A 478 -17.04 5.88 13.17
N ASN A 479 -16.90 7.14 13.58
CA ASN A 479 -17.22 8.30 12.77
C ASN A 479 -16.26 8.46 11.61
N THR A 480 -16.75 9.00 10.51
CA THR A 480 -15.90 9.50 9.41
C THR A 480 -15.91 11.03 9.39
N ALA A 481 -14.91 11.62 8.74
CA ALA A 481 -14.82 13.06 8.63
C ALA A 481 -16.01 13.65 7.85
N GLY A 482 -16.75 14.58 8.44
CA GLY A 482 -17.73 15.39 7.73
C GLY A 482 -17.07 16.33 6.73
N ARG A 483 -17.87 17.17 6.03
CA ARG A 483 -17.34 18.11 5.03
C ARG A 483 -16.20 18.97 5.59
N ALA A 484 -15.01 18.88 5.00
CA ALA A 484 -13.81 19.58 5.43
C ALA A 484 -13.17 20.40 4.31
N ALA A 485 -12.79 21.65 4.60
CA ALA A 485 -12.15 22.54 3.64
C ALA A 485 -10.73 22.88 4.09
N TYR A 486 -9.79 22.86 3.13
CA TYR A 486 -8.39 23.15 3.32
C TYR A 486 -7.90 24.11 2.25
N ALA A 487 -6.92 24.96 2.59
CA ALA A 487 -6.29 25.87 1.65
C ALA A 487 -4.80 26.01 1.93
N GLY A 488 -4.02 26.20 0.88
CA GLY A 488 -2.58 26.28 1.00
C GLY A 488 -1.90 27.09 -0.10
N LEU A 489 -0.62 27.32 0.13
CA LEU A 489 0.32 27.92 -0.81
C LEU A 489 1.44 26.94 -1.13
N ARG A 490 1.90 26.95 -2.37
CA ARG A 490 3.03 26.16 -2.85
C ARG A 490 3.93 27.00 -3.71
N TYR A 491 5.22 26.96 -3.42
CA TYR A 491 6.24 27.60 -4.23
C TYR A 491 7.27 26.59 -4.74
N ARG A 492 7.50 26.58 -6.07
CA ARG A 492 8.51 25.77 -6.76
C ARG A 492 9.57 26.67 -7.36
N PHE A 493 10.83 26.30 -7.26
CA PHE A 493 11.97 27.06 -7.75
C PHE A 493 13.00 26.16 -8.43
#